data_4b43db9acba14af1c34d4f50eb4946a6
#
_entry.id   4b43db9acba14af1c34d4f50eb4946a6
#
_cell.length_a   1.000
_cell.length_b   1.000
_cell.length_c   1.000
_cell.angle_alpha   90.00
_cell.angle_beta   90.00
_cell.angle_gamma   90.00
#
_symmetry.space_group_name_H-M   'P 1'
#
loop_
_entity.id
_entity.type
_entity.pdbx_description
1 polymer ?
#
loop_
_entity_poly.entity_id
_entity_poly.type
_entity_poly.pdbx_seq_one_letter_code
_entity_poly.pdbx_strand_id
1 'polypeptide(L)'
;MSAGAVADELPDILAIERATLSAVPAPRIAFDGGFVLRSFAGGTGRANAACPLDPSPDPDLPARIARIEGFYTRAGFRPRFRSTPLDPPGLATLLQARGYSAHDESQVICGPLGPLFRDDPDCVALAGPTPDWTAVMASGEHQVPARQAEKARMPELLGVPAAWILLRLDGVPAACAFVTADGELAGLFDLAVRKEFRRRGLGRRVMAAAGAWARARGARFAYAQVACTNAASLALNAGLGLTERYRYRYFLPG
;
A
#
# COMPACT_ATOMS: atom_id res chain seq x y z
N MET A 1 24.62 -17.51 29.78
CA MET A 1 23.16 -17.68 29.54
C MET A 1 22.82 -17.03 28.21
N SER A 2 22.65 -17.86 27.17
CA SER A 2 22.32 -17.38 25.82
C SER A 2 20.84 -17.00 25.83
N ALA A 3 20.56 -15.69 25.71
CA ALA A 3 19.23 -15.23 25.41
C ALA A 3 18.88 -15.72 24.00
N GLY A 4 18.07 -16.78 23.92
CA GLY A 4 17.52 -17.24 22.66
C GLY A 4 16.78 -16.06 22.02
N ALA A 5 17.21 -15.66 20.84
CA ALA A 5 16.48 -14.70 20.02
C ALA A 5 15.09 -15.32 19.74
N VAL A 6 14.06 -14.81 20.39
CA VAL A 6 12.68 -15.06 19.98
C VAL A 6 12.62 -14.55 18.55
N ALA A 7 12.42 -15.45 17.60
CA ALA A 7 12.17 -15.05 16.22
C ALA A 7 10.95 -14.12 16.26
N ASP A 8 11.14 -12.85 15.87
CA ASP A 8 10.06 -11.87 15.85
C ASP A 8 8.93 -12.41 14.97
N GLU A 9 7.79 -12.66 15.59
CA GLU A 9 6.60 -13.08 14.84
C GLU A 9 6.19 -11.96 13.88
N LEU A 10 5.98 -12.32 12.61
CA LEU A 10 5.56 -11.35 11.60
C LEU A 10 4.18 -10.80 11.94
N PRO A 11 3.92 -9.50 11.67
CA PRO A 11 2.64 -8.85 11.93
C PRO A 11 1.46 -9.62 11.35
N ASP A 12 0.33 -9.61 12.04
CA ASP A 12 -0.90 -10.23 11.55
C ASP A 12 -1.50 -9.42 10.38
N ILE A 13 -2.48 -10.02 9.69
CA ILE A 13 -3.09 -9.42 8.50
C ILE A 13 -3.83 -8.13 8.88
N LEU A 14 -4.51 -8.09 10.02
CA LEU A 14 -5.27 -6.93 10.47
C LEU A 14 -4.36 -5.73 10.77
N ALA A 15 -3.19 -5.97 11.39
CA ALA A 15 -2.20 -4.93 11.64
C ALA A 15 -1.68 -4.32 10.32
N ILE A 16 -1.37 -5.17 9.32
CA ILE A 16 -0.92 -4.70 8.01
C ILE A 16 -2.03 -3.93 7.26
N GLU A 17 -3.28 -4.41 7.30
CA GLU A 17 -4.41 -3.70 6.67
C GLU A 17 -4.65 -2.35 7.35
N ARG A 18 -4.61 -2.26 8.69
CA ARG A 18 -4.71 -0.98 9.42
C ARG A 18 -3.58 -0.01 9.05
N ALA A 19 -2.34 -0.47 9.04
CA ALA A 19 -1.21 0.35 8.61
C ALA A 19 -1.35 0.80 7.14
N THR A 20 -1.95 -0.05 6.26
CA THR A 20 -2.28 0.35 4.88
C THR A 20 -3.31 1.48 4.83
N LEU A 21 -4.32 1.46 5.71
CA LEU A 21 -5.31 2.53 5.78
C LEU A 21 -4.68 3.86 6.22
N SER A 22 -3.74 3.82 7.17
CA SER A 22 -2.98 5.00 7.62
C SER A 22 -2.03 5.53 6.53
N ALA A 23 -1.35 4.62 5.82
CA ALA A 23 -0.35 4.96 4.81
C ALA A 23 -0.94 5.53 3.50
N VAL A 24 -2.18 5.16 3.17
CA VAL A 24 -2.87 5.61 1.96
C VAL A 24 -4.19 6.25 2.38
N PRO A 25 -4.20 7.45 2.95
CA PRO A 25 -5.37 8.08 3.53
C PRO A 25 -6.43 8.42 2.48
N ALA A 26 -7.67 8.55 2.93
CA ALA A 26 -8.80 9.04 2.15
C ALA A 26 -9.55 10.11 2.94
N PRO A 27 -10.03 11.20 2.28
CA PRO A 27 -10.71 12.30 2.98
C PRO A 27 -12.14 11.96 3.41
N ARG A 28 -12.73 10.90 2.85
CA ARG A 28 -14.06 10.42 3.24
C ARG A 28 -13.93 9.01 3.78
N ILE A 29 -14.33 8.85 5.03
CA ILE A 29 -14.32 7.57 5.75
C ILE A 29 -15.67 7.39 6.42
N ALA A 30 -16.20 6.17 6.34
CA ALA A 30 -17.35 5.72 7.10
C ALA A 30 -17.13 4.28 7.55
N PHE A 31 -17.89 3.84 8.54
CA PHE A 31 -17.87 2.46 9.03
C PHE A 31 -19.26 1.86 8.93
N ASP A 32 -19.34 0.58 8.55
CA ASP A 32 -20.56 -0.21 8.60
C ASP A 32 -20.20 -1.64 9.05
N GLY A 33 -20.49 -1.94 10.31
CA GLY A 33 -20.04 -3.17 10.96
C GLY A 33 -18.52 -3.34 10.91
N GLY A 34 -18.06 -4.49 10.45
CA GLY A 34 -16.63 -4.78 10.27
C GLY A 34 -15.97 -4.14 9.05
N PHE A 35 -16.69 -3.27 8.29
CA PHE A 35 -16.14 -2.62 7.10
C PHE A 35 -15.74 -1.17 7.36
N VAL A 36 -14.59 -0.77 6.81
CA VAL A 36 -14.23 0.63 6.60
C VAL A 36 -14.48 1.00 5.13
N LEU A 37 -15.26 2.06 4.91
CA LEU A 37 -15.64 2.58 3.60
C LEU A 37 -14.82 3.81 3.30
N ARG A 38 -14.12 3.84 2.17
CA ARG A 38 -13.18 4.91 1.85
C ARG A 38 -13.41 5.43 0.44
N SER A 39 -13.39 6.76 0.29
CA SER A 39 -13.58 7.42 -0.99
C SER A 39 -12.70 8.66 -1.09
N PHE A 40 -12.02 8.81 -2.23
CA PHE A 40 -11.17 9.96 -2.55
C PHE A 40 -11.51 10.49 -3.96
N ALA A 41 -10.62 10.27 -4.94
CA ALA A 41 -10.80 10.72 -6.31
C ALA A 41 -10.93 9.57 -7.33
N GLY A 42 -11.09 8.32 -6.85
CA GLY A 42 -11.23 7.14 -7.71
C GLY A 42 -9.91 6.61 -8.31
N GLY A 43 -8.76 7.18 -7.93
CA GLY A 43 -7.46 6.84 -8.53
C GLY A 43 -6.90 5.51 -8.06
N THR A 44 -6.60 5.37 -6.76
CA THR A 44 -6.10 4.10 -6.21
C THR A 44 -7.20 3.33 -5.49
N GLY A 45 -7.28 2.01 -5.74
CA GLY A 45 -8.20 1.14 -5.00
C GLY A 45 -7.98 1.18 -3.49
N ARG A 46 -6.75 1.39 -3.06
CA ARG A 46 -6.39 1.47 -1.63
C ARG A 46 -7.04 2.63 -0.88
N ALA A 47 -7.35 3.75 -1.56
CA ALA A 47 -8.07 4.89 -0.97
C ALA A 47 -9.56 4.94 -1.38
N ASN A 48 -10.03 4.02 -2.24
CA ASN A 48 -11.35 4.06 -2.84
C ASN A 48 -12.01 2.67 -2.85
N ALA A 49 -12.03 2.00 -1.70
CA ALA A 49 -12.68 0.70 -1.56
C ALA A 49 -13.28 0.51 -0.17
N ALA A 50 -14.31 -0.31 -0.09
CA ALA A 50 -14.78 -0.90 1.15
C ALA A 50 -13.83 -2.05 1.52
N CYS A 51 -13.27 -1.99 2.73
CA CYS A 51 -12.30 -2.94 3.23
C CYS A 51 -12.88 -3.62 4.48
N PRO A 52 -13.16 -4.92 4.48
CA PRO A 52 -13.47 -5.66 5.70
C PRO A 52 -12.24 -5.75 6.58
N LEU A 53 -12.43 -5.58 7.89
CA LEU A 53 -11.39 -5.69 8.93
C LEU A 53 -11.76 -6.71 10.02
N ASP A 54 -12.86 -7.42 9.84
CA ASP A 54 -13.36 -8.44 10.76
C ASP A 54 -13.84 -9.65 9.97
N PRO A 55 -13.17 -10.81 10.09
CA PRO A 55 -13.53 -12.03 9.38
C PRO A 55 -14.70 -12.79 10.03
N SER A 56 -15.30 -12.26 11.09
CA SER A 56 -16.44 -12.90 11.77
C SER A 56 -17.65 -13.00 10.83
N PRO A 57 -18.50 -14.03 10.99
CA PRO A 57 -19.75 -14.13 10.25
C PRO A 57 -20.63 -12.89 10.43
N ASP A 58 -21.13 -12.33 9.33
CA ASP A 58 -22.00 -11.18 9.33
C ASP A 58 -23.42 -11.58 8.88
N PRO A 59 -24.38 -11.70 9.80
CA PRO A 59 -25.75 -12.12 9.47
C PRO A 59 -26.48 -11.10 8.61
N ASP A 60 -26.06 -9.84 8.60
CA ASP A 60 -26.65 -8.73 7.82
C ASP A 60 -25.89 -8.45 6.51
N LEU A 61 -24.99 -9.33 6.09
CA LEU A 61 -24.08 -9.10 4.97
C LEU A 61 -24.80 -8.67 3.66
N PRO A 62 -25.93 -9.26 3.24
CA PRO A 62 -26.64 -8.83 2.01
C PRO A 62 -27.13 -7.38 2.08
N ALA A 63 -27.70 -6.96 3.22
CA ALA A 63 -28.18 -5.59 3.42
C ALA A 63 -27.00 -4.63 3.61
N ARG A 64 -25.92 -5.05 4.25
CA ARG A 64 -24.68 -4.28 4.35
C ARG A 64 -24.08 -3.95 2.99
N ILE A 65 -23.98 -4.94 2.09
CA ILE A 65 -23.51 -4.70 0.72
C ILE A 65 -24.34 -3.61 0.05
N ALA A 66 -25.67 -3.63 0.18
CA ALA A 66 -26.55 -2.60 -0.39
C ALA A 66 -26.28 -1.20 0.22
N ARG A 67 -26.03 -1.10 1.54
CA ARG A 67 -25.67 0.18 2.18
C ARG A 67 -24.32 0.69 1.69
N ILE A 68 -23.34 -0.20 1.52
CA ILE A 68 -22.01 0.12 0.97
C ILE A 68 -22.13 0.63 -0.47
N GLU A 69 -22.92 -0.03 -1.32
CA GLU A 69 -23.21 0.42 -2.67
C GLU A 69 -23.83 1.83 -2.66
N GLY A 70 -24.78 2.08 -1.76
CA GLY A 70 -25.37 3.40 -1.55
C GLY A 70 -24.37 4.46 -1.12
N PHE A 71 -23.38 4.12 -0.29
CA PHE A 71 -22.30 5.06 0.09
C PHE A 71 -21.51 5.53 -1.14
N TYR A 72 -21.07 4.62 -2.01
CA TYR A 72 -20.31 4.97 -3.21
C TYR A 72 -21.17 5.71 -4.24
N THR A 73 -22.41 5.29 -4.46
CA THR A 73 -23.33 5.96 -5.37
C THR A 73 -23.56 7.43 -4.97
N ARG A 74 -23.80 7.70 -3.68
CA ARG A 74 -23.93 9.08 -3.17
C ARG A 74 -22.65 9.90 -3.32
N ALA A 75 -21.49 9.24 -3.28
CA ALA A 75 -20.19 9.89 -3.49
C ALA A 75 -19.85 10.11 -4.98
N GLY A 76 -20.68 9.61 -5.90
CA GLY A 76 -20.45 9.70 -7.35
C GLY A 76 -19.43 8.69 -7.88
N PHE A 77 -19.19 7.59 -7.17
CA PHE A 77 -18.24 6.56 -7.55
C PHE A 77 -18.91 5.21 -7.74
N ARG A 78 -18.30 4.35 -8.56
CA ARG A 78 -18.66 2.94 -8.64
C ARG A 78 -18.20 2.23 -7.35
N PRO A 79 -19.04 1.36 -6.75
CA PRO A 79 -18.64 0.56 -5.60
C PRO A 79 -17.42 -0.29 -5.92
N ARG A 80 -16.51 -0.40 -4.95
CA ARG A 80 -15.33 -1.26 -5.02
C ARG A 80 -15.15 -1.94 -3.67
N PHE A 81 -14.97 -3.25 -3.66
CA PHE A 81 -14.66 -4.00 -2.46
C PHE A 81 -13.23 -4.53 -2.55
N ARG A 82 -12.45 -4.33 -1.51
CA ARG A 82 -11.13 -4.93 -1.34
C ARG A 82 -11.31 -6.24 -0.59
N SER A 83 -11.10 -7.36 -1.26
CA SER A 83 -11.24 -8.70 -0.70
C SER A 83 -9.88 -9.21 -0.22
N THR A 84 -9.82 -9.59 1.04
CA THR A 84 -8.62 -10.08 1.75
C THR A 84 -9.00 -11.31 2.59
N PRO A 85 -8.07 -11.99 3.29
CA PRO A 85 -8.43 -13.02 4.26
C PRO A 85 -9.27 -12.52 5.47
N LEU A 86 -9.51 -11.21 5.59
CA LEU A 86 -10.43 -10.62 6.59
C LEU A 86 -11.87 -10.49 6.07
N ASP A 87 -12.19 -11.07 4.94
CA ASP A 87 -13.56 -11.07 4.43
C ASP A 87 -14.47 -11.89 5.36
N PRO A 88 -15.66 -11.38 5.70
CA PRO A 88 -16.66 -12.21 6.33
C PRO A 88 -17.08 -13.36 5.40
N PRO A 89 -17.38 -14.55 5.93
CA PRO A 89 -17.78 -15.70 5.13
C PRO A 89 -18.91 -15.38 4.15
N GLY A 90 -18.76 -15.78 2.89
CA GLY A 90 -19.76 -15.58 1.83
C GLY A 90 -19.66 -14.25 1.09
N LEU A 91 -18.81 -13.29 1.49
CA LEU A 91 -18.72 -11.98 0.81
C LEU A 91 -18.46 -12.13 -0.69
N ALA A 92 -17.45 -12.89 -1.10
CA ALA A 92 -17.10 -13.05 -2.51
C ALA A 92 -18.24 -13.68 -3.31
N THR A 93 -18.92 -14.70 -2.78
CA THR A 93 -20.07 -15.36 -3.41
C THR A 93 -21.24 -14.38 -3.62
N LEU A 94 -21.56 -13.59 -2.60
CA LEU A 94 -22.64 -12.60 -2.67
C LEU A 94 -22.30 -11.48 -3.66
N LEU A 95 -21.07 -11.00 -3.71
CA LEU A 95 -20.64 -10.00 -4.69
C LEU A 95 -20.75 -10.55 -6.12
N GLN A 96 -20.31 -11.78 -6.37
CA GLN A 96 -20.43 -12.44 -7.67
C GLN A 96 -21.91 -12.59 -8.10
N ALA A 97 -22.78 -13.02 -7.18
CA ALA A 97 -24.22 -13.11 -7.43
C ALA A 97 -24.86 -11.75 -7.77
N ARG A 98 -24.25 -10.64 -7.36
CA ARG A 98 -24.67 -9.26 -7.67
C ARG A 98 -23.97 -8.68 -8.91
N GLY A 99 -23.25 -9.50 -9.69
CA GLY A 99 -22.61 -9.08 -10.93
C GLY A 99 -21.23 -8.45 -10.77
N TYR A 100 -20.58 -8.60 -9.59
CA TYR A 100 -19.21 -8.16 -9.42
C TYR A 100 -18.23 -9.22 -9.94
N SER A 101 -17.13 -8.76 -10.52
CA SER A 101 -16.01 -9.60 -10.93
C SER A 101 -14.73 -9.20 -10.20
N ALA A 102 -13.82 -10.16 -10.04
CA ALA A 102 -12.54 -9.98 -9.36
C ALA A 102 -11.48 -9.42 -10.31
N HIS A 103 -10.74 -8.42 -9.87
CA HIS A 103 -9.69 -7.72 -10.61
C HIS A 103 -8.46 -7.47 -9.76
N ASP A 104 -7.31 -7.19 -10.42
CA ASP A 104 -6.09 -6.63 -9.83
C ASP A 104 -5.54 -7.42 -8.64
N GLU A 105 -5.37 -8.74 -8.82
CA GLU A 105 -4.77 -9.55 -7.76
C GLU A 105 -3.37 -9.06 -7.41
N SER A 106 -3.13 -8.86 -6.12
CA SER A 106 -1.87 -8.36 -5.58
C SER A 106 -1.44 -9.18 -4.38
N GLN A 107 -0.13 -9.37 -4.26
CA GLN A 107 0.50 -9.92 -3.05
C GLN A 107 0.76 -8.80 -2.05
N VAL A 108 0.44 -9.04 -0.80
CA VAL A 108 0.97 -8.30 0.33
C VAL A 108 2.17 -9.07 0.87
N ILE A 109 3.32 -8.45 0.77
CA ILE A 109 4.61 -9.02 1.18
C ILE A 109 5.09 -8.30 2.42
N CYS A 110 5.71 -9.03 3.35
CA CYS A 110 6.19 -8.50 4.61
C CYS A 110 7.47 -9.23 5.04
N GLY A 111 8.30 -8.55 5.81
CA GLY A 111 9.50 -9.12 6.41
C GLY A 111 10.19 -8.15 7.35
N PRO A 112 11.20 -8.60 8.12
CA PRO A 112 11.91 -7.76 9.08
C PRO A 112 12.75 -6.69 8.37
N LEU A 113 12.85 -5.51 8.99
CA LEU A 113 13.76 -4.44 8.58
C LEU A 113 15.20 -4.77 9.00
N GLY A 114 15.76 -5.81 8.38
CA GLY A 114 17.11 -6.30 8.64
C GLY A 114 18.23 -5.46 8.00
N PRO A 115 19.48 -5.97 7.96
CA PRO A 115 20.67 -5.23 7.49
C PRO A 115 20.63 -4.81 6.01
N LEU A 116 19.75 -5.40 5.20
CA LEU A 116 19.57 -5.00 3.80
C LEU A 116 18.91 -3.63 3.66
N PHE A 117 18.20 -3.17 4.69
CA PHE A 117 17.65 -1.82 4.78
C PHE A 117 18.67 -0.90 5.43
N ARG A 118 19.35 -0.12 4.62
CA ARG A 118 20.46 0.73 5.02
C ARG A 118 20.40 2.08 4.33
N ASP A 119 20.98 3.09 4.96
CA ASP A 119 21.11 4.42 4.37
C ASP A 119 21.92 4.38 3.08
N ASP A 120 21.64 5.34 2.23
CA ASP A 120 22.30 5.50 0.94
C ASP A 120 22.62 6.99 0.74
N PRO A 121 23.88 7.39 0.50
CA PRO A 121 24.30 8.79 0.41
C PRO A 121 23.66 9.55 -0.76
N ASP A 122 23.22 8.84 -1.82
CA ASP A 122 22.53 9.43 -2.96
C ASP A 122 21.02 9.59 -2.73
N CYS A 123 20.50 9.12 -1.58
CA CYS A 123 19.11 9.22 -1.21
C CYS A 123 18.86 10.36 -0.23
N VAL A 124 17.81 11.12 -0.46
CA VAL A 124 17.31 12.14 0.48
C VAL A 124 15.86 11.82 0.86
N ALA A 125 15.57 11.95 2.16
CA ALA A 125 14.21 11.84 2.70
C ALA A 125 13.58 13.24 2.75
N LEU A 126 12.52 13.44 2.00
CA LEU A 126 11.79 14.70 1.87
C LEU A 126 10.52 14.67 2.73
N ALA A 127 10.13 15.80 3.29
CA ALA A 127 8.90 15.94 4.08
C ALA A 127 7.62 15.94 3.21
N GLY A 128 7.76 16.10 1.90
CA GLY A 128 6.67 16.10 0.93
C GLY A 128 7.18 15.83 -0.48
N PRO A 129 6.27 15.57 -1.45
CA PRO A 129 6.65 15.36 -2.84
C PRO A 129 7.15 16.69 -3.46
N THR A 130 8.40 16.71 -3.87
CA THR A 130 8.97 17.82 -4.65
C THR A 130 8.68 17.66 -6.14
N PRO A 131 8.85 18.70 -6.98
CA PRO A 131 8.76 18.59 -8.44
C PRO A 131 9.63 17.47 -9.01
N ASP A 132 10.85 17.29 -8.50
CA ASP A 132 11.77 16.22 -8.92
C ASP A 132 11.24 14.84 -8.58
N TRP A 133 10.74 14.65 -7.33
CA TRP A 133 10.13 13.39 -6.91
C TRP A 133 8.90 13.06 -7.77
N THR A 134 8.05 14.06 -8.00
CA THR A 134 6.83 13.91 -8.81
C THR A 134 7.19 13.58 -10.27
N ALA A 135 8.23 14.20 -10.84
CA ALA A 135 8.68 13.90 -12.19
C ALA A 135 9.23 12.47 -12.35
N VAL A 136 9.97 11.97 -11.34
CA VAL A 136 10.40 10.55 -11.33
C VAL A 136 9.19 9.65 -11.22
N MET A 137 8.26 9.94 -10.32
CA MET A 137 7.06 9.14 -10.11
C MET A 137 6.17 9.11 -11.37
N ALA A 138 6.00 10.24 -12.06
CA ALA A 138 5.23 10.35 -13.31
C ALA A 138 5.83 9.51 -14.46
N SER A 139 7.14 9.21 -14.41
CA SER A 139 7.79 8.32 -15.38
C SER A 139 7.44 6.84 -15.19
N GLY A 140 6.79 6.48 -14.08
CA GLY A 140 6.31 5.15 -13.78
C GLY A 140 5.05 4.81 -14.58
N GLU A 141 4.84 3.52 -14.83
CA GLU A 141 3.62 3.01 -15.44
C GLU A 141 2.41 3.20 -14.49
N HIS A 142 1.20 3.29 -15.05
CA HIS A 142 -0.07 3.39 -14.31
C HIS A 142 -0.33 4.73 -13.58
N GLN A 143 0.23 5.83 -14.03
CA GLN A 143 -0.09 7.16 -13.50
C GLN A 143 -1.26 7.80 -14.26
N VAL A 144 -2.49 7.65 -13.71
CA VAL A 144 -3.68 8.32 -14.23
C VAL A 144 -3.94 9.65 -13.48
N PRO A 145 -4.65 10.65 -14.09
CA PRO A 145 -4.88 11.96 -13.46
C PRO A 145 -5.48 11.89 -12.06
N ALA A 146 -6.48 11.02 -11.83
CA ALA A 146 -7.11 10.84 -10.53
C ALA A 146 -6.09 10.38 -9.46
N ARG A 147 -5.17 9.48 -9.83
CA ARG A 147 -4.12 8.99 -8.93
C ARG A 147 -3.08 10.07 -8.62
N GLN A 148 -2.76 10.92 -9.59
CA GLN A 148 -1.87 12.07 -9.37
C GLN A 148 -2.51 13.10 -8.43
N ALA A 149 -3.81 13.39 -8.60
CA ALA A 149 -4.57 14.28 -7.72
C ALA A 149 -4.62 13.75 -6.27
N GLU A 150 -4.81 12.44 -6.09
CA GLU A 150 -4.74 11.80 -4.76
C GLU A 150 -3.37 11.98 -4.11
N LYS A 151 -2.30 11.74 -4.87
CA LYS A 151 -0.92 11.89 -4.38
C LYS A 151 -0.57 13.32 -4.02
N ALA A 152 -1.02 14.29 -4.78
CA ALA A 152 -0.79 15.71 -4.50
C ALA A 152 -1.41 16.16 -3.17
N ARG A 153 -2.56 15.58 -2.77
CA ARG A 153 -3.26 15.88 -1.51
C ARG A 153 -2.87 14.99 -0.35
N MET A 154 -2.16 13.89 -0.61
CA MET A 154 -1.81 12.91 0.42
C MET A 154 -1.04 13.51 1.62
N PRO A 155 -0.07 14.45 1.44
CA PRO A 155 0.66 15.04 2.56
C PRO A 155 -0.24 15.68 3.63
N GLU A 156 -1.36 16.29 3.22
CA GLU A 156 -2.31 16.97 4.11
C GLU A 156 -3.18 15.98 4.91
N LEU A 157 -3.27 14.73 4.45
CA LEU A 157 -4.17 13.70 5.00
C LEU A 157 -3.44 12.66 5.83
N LEU A 158 -2.10 12.62 5.79
CA LEU A 158 -1.31 11.63 6.51
C LEU A 158 -1.31 11.91 8.01
N GLY A 159 -1.76 10.90 8.78
CA GLY A 159 -1.74 10.92 10.24
C GLY A 159 -0.54 10.19 10.86
N VAL A 160 0.36 9.64 10.05
CA VAL A 160 1.54 8.89 10.49
C VAL A 160 2.80 9.49 9.89
N PRO A 161 3.98 9.33 10.53
CA PRO A 161 5.25 9.75 9.96
C PRO A 161 5.46 9.18 8.57
N ALA A 162 5.86 10.02 7.62
CA ALA A 162 6.05 9.66 6.23
C ALA A 162 7.22 10.41 5.61
N ALA A 163 7.82 9.82 4.56
CA ALA A 163 8.84 10.48 3.76
C ALA A 163 8.73 10.09 2.28
N TRP A 164 9.11 11.04 1.44
CA TRP A 164 9.29 10.88 0.00
C TRP A 164 10.78 10.73 -0.27
N ILE A 165 11.22 9.49 -0.48
CA ILE A 165 12.63 9.20 -0.75
C ILE A 165 12.93 9.48 -2.20
N LEU A 166 13.97 10.29 -2.45
CA LEU A 166 14.46 10.62 -3.78
C LEU A 166 15.93 10.23 -3.89
N LEU A 167 16.25 9.38 -4.86
CA LEU A 167 17.62 9.01 -5.21
C LEU A 167 18.08 9.83 -6.41
N ARG A 168 19.24 10.48 -6.26
CA ARG A 168 19.94 11.18 -7.34
C ARG A 168 21.19 10.41 -7.74
N LEU A 169 21.40 10.24 -9.04
CA LEU A 169 22.63 9.70 -9.58
C LEU A 169 23.36 10.82 -10.31
N ASP A 170 24.56 11.15 -9.88
CA ASP A 170 25.33 12.29 -10.41
C ASP A 170 24.51 13.62 -10.42
N GLY A 171 23.77 13.84 -9.34
CA GLY A 171 22.89 15.02 -9.17
C GLY A 171 21.54 14.92 -9.89
N VAL A 172 21.31 13.93 -10.77
CA VAL A 172 20.09 13.77 -11.56
C VAL A 172 19.06 12.91 -10.81
N PRO A 173 17.81 13.36 -10.65
CA PRO A 173 16.74 12.56 -10.06
C PRO A 173 16.50 11.27 -10.87
N ALA A 174 16.78 10.11 -10.30
CA ALA A 174 16.80 8.83 -11.01
C ALA A 174 15.76 7.81 -10.51
N ALA A 175 15.51 7.76 -9.20
CA ALA A 175 14.54 6.85 -8.60
C ALA A 175 13.84 7.50 -7.41
N CYS A 176 12.64 7.05 -7.09
CA CYS A 176 11.90 7.50 -5.91
C CYS A 176 11.11 6.36 -5.26
N ALA A 177 10.77 6.55 -3.99
CA ALA A 177 9.83 5.73 -3.24
C ALA A 177 9.08 6.60 -2.23
N PHE A 178 7.93 6.12 -1.75
CA PHE A 178 7.20 6.68 -0.62
C PHE A 178 7.22 5.68 0.53
N VAL A 179 7.42 6.16 1.75
CA VAL A 179 7.50 5.34 2.96
C VAL A 179 6.69 5.97 4.09
N THR A 180 6.05 5.11 4.87
CA THR A 180 5.40 5.48 6.14
C THR A 180 5.96 4.66 7.29
N ALA A 181 5.89 5.18 8.52
CA ALA A 181 6.17 4.45 9.74
C ALA A 181 4.93 4.54 10.65
N ASP A 182 4.28 3.40 10.89
CA ASP A 182 3.08 3.28 11.73
C ASP A 182 3.35 2.21 12.79
N GLY A 183 3.74 2.63 13.99
CA GLY A 183 4.23 1.74 15.04
C GLY A 183 5.40 0.91 14.54
N GLU A 184 5.31 -0.41 14.63
CA GLU A 184 6.35 -1.33 14.18
C GLU A 184 6.35 -1.60 12.66
N LEU A 185 5.42 -1.01 11.90
CA LEU A 185 5.23 -1.27 10.48
C LEU A 185 5.73 -0.13 9.60
N ALA A 186 6.58 -0.45 8.63
CA ALA A 186 6.98 0.43 7.54
C ALA A 186 6.23 0.05 6.25
N GLY A 187 5.37 0.93 5.75
CA GLY A 187 4.75 0.78 4.45
C GLY A 187 5.67 1.31 3.34
N LEU A 188 6.02 0.48 2.37
CA LEU A 188 6.87 0.83 1.24
C LEU A 188 6.05 0.91 -0.05
N PHE A 189 5.97 2.10 -0.65
CA PHE A 189 5.07 2.38 -1.77
C PHE A 189 5.77 3.20 -2.87
N ASP A 190 5.08 3.34 -3.98
CA ASP A 190 5.37 4.30 -5.05
C ASP A 190 6.80 4.24 -5.60
N LEU A 191 7.37 3.02 -5.65
CA LEU A 191 8.66 2.81 -6.28
C LEU A 191 8.60 3.14 -7.77
N ALA A 192 9.43 4.07 -8.21
CA ALA A 192 9.68 4.36 -9.61
C ALA A 192 11.16 4.54 -9.90
N VAL A 193 11.60 4.08 -11.07
CA VAL A 193 12.95 4.30 -11.60
C VAL A 193 12.78 4.78 -13.04
N ARG A 194 13.35 5.94 -13.37
CA ARG A 194 13.32 6.49 -14.73
C ARG A 194 13.90 5.49 -15.72
N LYS A 195 13.34 5.42 -16.92
CA LYS A 195 13.66 4.39 -17.93
C LYS A 195 15.15 4.30 -18.22
N GLU A 196 15.82 5.44 -18.38
CA GLU A 196 17.25 5.58 -18.69
C GLU A 196 18.18 5.12 -17.55
N PHE A 197 17.65 4.98 -16.33
CA PHE A 197 18.39 4.54 -15.15
C PHE A 197 18.03 3.12 -14.68
N ARG A 198 17.14 2.42 -15.40
CA ARG A 198 16.74 1.04 -15.05
C ARG A 198 17.91 0.06 -15.15
N ARG A 199 17.79 -1.09 -14.49
CA ARG A 199 18.77 -2.20 -14.47
C ARG A 199 20.13 -1.84 -13.83
N ARG A 200 20.20 -0.76 -13.06
CA ARG A 200 21.37 -0.31 -12.30
C ARG A 200 21.23 -0.55 -10.78
N GLY A 201 20.26 -1.33 -10.33
CA GLY A 201 20.04 -1.59 -8.90
C GLY A 201 19.38 -0.44 -8.12
N LEU A 202 19.02 0.70 -8.77
CA LEU A 202 18.54 1.90 -8.06
C LEU A 202 17.22 1.67 -7.33
N GLY A 203 16.33 0.83 -7.86
CA GLY A 203 15.10 0.47 -7.17
C GLY A 203 15.37 -0.20 -5.82
N ARG A 204 16.36 -1.09 -5.74
CA ARG A 204 16.77 -1.71 -4.48
C ARG A 204 17.38 -0.70 -3.51
N ARG A 205 18.22 0.22 -4.00
CA ARG A 205 18.88 1.26 -3.20
C ARG A 205 17.84 2.18 -2.55
N VAL A 206 16.91 2.73 -3.33
CA VAL A 206 15.89 3.65 -2.80
C VAL A 206 14.92 2.96 -1.83
N MET A 207 14.55 1.70 -2.06
CA MET A 207 13.72 0.93 -1.14
C MET A 207 14.47 0.57 0.14
N ALA A 208 15.77 0.26 0.05
CA ALA A 208 16.62 0.02 1.22
C ALA A 208 16.72 1.28 2.10
N ALA A 209 16.95 2.44 1.49
CA ALA A 209 16.97 3.73 2.20
C ALA A 209 15.62 4.09 2.82
N ALA A 210 14.51 3.80 2.12
CA ALA A 210 13.16 3.99 2.65
C ALA A 210 12.92 3.16 3.93
N GLY A 211 13.30 1.89 3.92
CA GLY A 211 13.18 1.04 5.11
C GLY A 211 14.13 1.47 6.24
N ALA A 212 15.35 1.93 5.94
CA ALA A 212 16.26 2.47 6.95
C ALA A 212 15.69 3.71 7.63
N TRP A 213 15.07 4.61 6.85
CA TRP A 213 14.36 5.79 7.38
C TRP A 213 13.25 5.42 8.36
N ALA A 214 12.45 4.39 8.04
CA ALA A 214 11.37 3.91 8.90
C ALA A 214 11.91 3.20 10.14
N ARG A 215 12.98 2.38 10.00
CA ARG A 215 13.64 1.72 11.13
C ARG A 215 14.18 2.72 12.14
N ALA A 216 14.73 3.83 11.69
CA ALA A 216 15.18 4.93 12.58
C ALA A 216 14.03 5.58 13.37
N ARG A 217 12.76 5.27 13.02
CA ARG A 217 11.54 5.70 13.70
C ARG A 217 10.83 4.59 14.47
N GLY A 218 11.49 3.47 14.69
CA GLY A 218 11.01 2.35 15.51
C GLY A 218 10.29 1.25 14.73
N ALA A 219 10.16 1.37 13.40
CA ALA A 219 9.62 0.27 12.61
C ALA A 219 10.56 -0.94 12.63
N ARG A 220 9.98 -2.13 12.79
CA ARG A 220 10.68 -3.42 12.84
C ARG A 220 10.43 -4.26 11.60
N PHE A 221 9.29 -4.08 10.96
CA PHE A 221 8.86 -4.83 9.78
C PHE A 221 8.55 -3.89 8.63
N ALA A 222 8.94 -4.29 7.42
CA ALA A 222 8.50 -3.64 6.19
C ALA A 222 7.38 -4.45 5.54
N TYR A 223 6.43 -3.76 4.91
CA TYR A 223 5.46 -4.38 4.02
C TYR A 223 5.30 -3.58 2.73
N ALA A 224 4.95 -4.28 1.67
CA ALA A 224 4.62 -3.67 0.38
C ALA A 224 3.47 -4.45 -0.30
N GLN A 225 2.85 -3.82 -1.29
CA GLN A 225 1.74 -4.40 -2.05
C GLN A 225 2.10 -4.37 -3.52
N VAL A 226 2.21 -5.55 -4.12
CA VAL A 226 2.72 -5.72 -5.47
C VAL A 226 1.73 -6.52 -6.31
N ALA A 227 1.36 -6.02 -7.48
CA ALA A 227 0.52 -6.77 -8.42
C ALA A 227 1.19 -8.12 -8.76
N CYS A 228 0.42 -9.20 -8.77
CA CYS A 228 0.95 -10.55 -9.05
C CYS A 228 1.64 -10.65 -10.42
N THR A 229 1.28 -9.77 -11.34
CA THR A 229 1.88 -9.65 -12.68
C THR A 229 3.20 -8.89 -12.71
N ASN A 230 3.58 -8.18 -11.62
CA ASN A 230 4.81 -7.38 -11.57
C ASN A 230 6.00 -8.18 -11.02
N ALA A 231 6.48 -9.14 -11.83
CA ALA A 231 7.58 -10.03 -11.46
C ALA A 231 8.87 -9.26 -11.05
N ALA A 232 9.15 -8.12 -11.68
CA ALA A 232 10.33 -7.32 -11.37
C ALA A 232 10.27 -6.73 -9.95
N SER A 233 9.11 -6.20 -9.54
CA SER A 233 8.91 -5.69 -8.19
C SER A 233 8.90 -6.82 -7.15
N LEU A 234 8.29 -7.96 -7.45
CA LEU A 234 8.32 -9.14 -6.57
C LEU A 234 9.75 -9.61 -6.32
N ALA A 235 10.56 -9.77 -7.38
CA ALA A 235 11.95 -10.17 -7.25
C ALA A 235 12.81 -9.15 -6.48
N LEU A 236 12.58 -7.85 -6.67
CA LEU A 236 13.26 -6.79 -5.93
C LEU A 236 12.97 -6.90 -4.44
N ASN A 237 11.71 -7.03 -4.06
CA ASN A 237 11.29 -7.10 -2.66
C ASN A 237 11.73 -8.42 -2.00
N ALA A 238 11.68 -9.55 -2.71
CA ALA A 238 12.26 -10.82 -2.25
C ALA A 238 13.76 -10.68 -1.97
N GLY A 239 14.50 -9.95 -2.82
CA GLY A 239 15.91 -9.61 -2.59
C GLY A 239 16.15 -8.71 -1.38
N LEU A 240 15.13 -8.06 -0.83
CA LEU A 240 15.16 -7.32 0.44
C LEU A 240 14.69 -8.16 1.64
N GLY A 241 14.32 -9.43 1.42
CA GLY A 241 13.86 -10.34 2.47
C GLY A 241 12.34 -10.26 2.75
N LEU A 242 11.55 -9.63 1.87
CA LEU A 242 10.10 -9.60 2.02
C LEU A 242 9.47 -10.81 1.32
N THR A 243 8.57 -11.50 2.02
CA THR A 243 7.87 -12.69 1.54
C THR A 243 6.36 -12.49 1.54
N GLU A 244 5.64 -13.28 0.75
CA GLU A 244 4.18 -13.22 0.68
C GLU A 244 3.57 -13.56 2.05
N ARG A 245 2.68 -12.68 2.54
CA ARG A 245 1.85 -12.90 3.73
C ARG A 245 0.45 -13.32 3.37
N TYR A 246 -0.14 -12.60 2.41
CA TYR A 246 -1.48 -12.88 1.88
C TYR A 246 -1.65 -12.19 0.54
N ARG A 247 -2.78 -12.50 -0.11
CA ARG A 247 -3.22 -11.83 -1.34
C ARG A 247 -4.51 -11.08 -1.13
N TYR A 248 -4.72 -10.07 -1.96
CA TYR A 248 -5.99 -9.38 -2.09
C TYR A 248 -6.34 -9.14 -3.55
N ARG A 249 -7.61 -8.89 -3.79
CA ARG A 249 -8.16 -8.47 -5.08
C ARG A 249 -9.27 -7.46 -4.88
N TYR A 250 -9.65 -6.79 -5.94
CA TYR A 250 -10.81 -5.92 -5.90
C TYR A 250 -11.98 -6.58 -6.60
N PHE A 251 -13.18 -6.43 -6.03
CA PHE A 251 -14.43 -6.72 -6.70
C PHE A 251 -15.01 -5.41 -7.24
N LEU A 252 -15.29 -5.38 -8.54
CA LEU A 252 -15.89 -4.26 -9.27
C LEU A 252 -17.17 -4.72 -9.97
N PRO A 253 -18.23 -3.88 -10.01
CA PRO A 253 -19.44 -4.22 -10.77
C PRO A 253 -19.14 -4.27 -12.27
N GLY A 254 -19.78 -5.20 -12.99
CA GLY A 254 -19.68 -5.35 -14.43
C GLY A 254 -20.14 -4.12 -15.22
#